data_bbca9b1e2deb59e55b1aecd05e614e43
#
_entry.id   bbca9b1e2deb59e55b1aecd05e614e43
#
_cell.length_a   1.000
_cell.length_b   1.000
_cell.length_c   1.000
_cell.angle_alpha   90.00
_cell.angle_beta   90.00
_cell.angle_gamma   90.00
#
_symmetry.space_group_name_H-M   'P 1'
#
loop_
_entity.id
_entity.type
_entity.pdbx_description
1 polymer ?
#
loop_
_entity_poly.entity_id
_entity_poly.type
_entity_poly.pdbx_seq_one_letter_code
_entity_poly.pdbx_strand_id
1 'polypeptide(L)'
;MANLPYYEQKDIENIQKLRTMLKELPPFCTEYFRGIEPRTSTRTRIAYAYDLSVFFDFLKKENPVFSKMDRMDFRLEHLDQLTVTDLEEYMEYLKYRFNENNKEVINKERGIMRKISSLKSFYNYFFRVEKIKTNPAALVRLPKLHDKEIIRLDIDEVAMLLDEVEQGESLTDRQKAYHDRTKVRDLALLTLLLGTGIRVSECVGLNISDIDFKNGGIRIYRKGGKEVTV
;
A
#
# COMPACT_ATOMS: atom_id res chain seq x y z
N MET A 1 -0.09 -6.22 28.97
CA MET A 1 -0.28 -5.22 27.91
C MET A 1 -1.76 -5.14 27.62
N ALA A 2 -2.37 -3.94 27.64
CA ALA A 2 -3.77 -3.78 27.33
C ALA A 2 -4.06 -4.41 25.96
N ASN A 3 -5.22 -5.07 25.84
CA ASN A 3 -5.66 -5.71 24.60
C ASN A 3 -6.10 -4.58 23.64
N LEU A 4 -5.13 -3.97 22.95
CA LEU A 4 -5.39 -2.90 22.00
C LEU A 4 -6.23 -3.43 20.83
N PRO A 5 -7.14 -2.62 20.26
CA PRO A 5 -7.84 -2.97 19.04
C PRO A 5 -6.87 -3.34 17.90
N TYR A 6 -7.28 -4.26 17.03
CA TYR A 6 -6.44 -4.77 15.94
C TYR A 6 -5.80 -3.67 15.09
N TYR A 7 -6.55 -2.62 14.75
CA TYR A 7 -6.03 -1.52 13.93
C TYR A 7 -4.93 -0.71 14.65
N GLU A 8 -5.03 -0.53 15.98
CA GLU A 8 -3.99 0.16 16.77
C GLU A 8 -2.71 -0.66 16.87
N GLN A 9 -2.85 -1.98 17.06
CA GLN A 9 -1.71 -2.90 17.03
C GLN A 9 -0.99 -2.81 15.68
N LYS A 10 -1.75 -2.83 14.56
CA LYS A 10 -1.20 -2.70 13.22
C LYS A 10 -0.54 -1.34 12.97
N ASP A 11 -1.07 -0.28 13.53
CA ASP A 11 -0.45 1.05 13.40
C ASP A 11 0.88 1.12 14.16
N ILE A 12 0.97 0.52 15.35
CA ILE A 12 2.23 0.43 16.12
C ILE A 12 3.28 -0.37 15.33
N GLU A 13 2.91 -1.55 14.80
CA GLU A 13 3.80 -2.36 13.95
C GLU A 13 4.30 -1.56 12.72
N ASN A 14 3.39 -0.85 12.07
CA ASN A 14 3.72 -0.02 10.91
C ASN A 14 4.66 1.15 11.27
N ILE A 15 4.45 1.80 12.42
CA ILE A 15 5.34 2.87 12.89
C ILE A 15 6.74 2.32 13.16
N GLN A 16 6.85 1.16 13.81
CA GLN A 16 8.15 0.52 14.05
C GLN A 16 8.86 0.17 12.74
N LYS A 17 8.12 -0.43 11.79
CA LYS A 17 8.65 -0.73 10.45
C LYS A 17 9.13 0.51 9.72
N LEU A 18 8.33 1.59 9.74
CA LEU A 18 8.72 2.85 9.12
C LEU A 18 10.00 3.41 9.73
N ARG A 19 10.12 3.40 11.07
CA ARG A 19 11.33 3.86 11.76
C ARG A 19 12.58 3.08 11.34
N THR A 20 12.46 1.78 11.12
CA THR A 20 13.56 0.94 10.61
C THR A 20 13.93 1.35 9.19
N MET A 21 12.94 1.49 8.30
CA MET A 21 13.19 1.90 6.90
C MET A 21 13.83 3.30 6.79
N LEU A 22 13.46 4.23 7.67
CA LEU A 22 14.02 5.59 7.66
C LEU A 22 15.51 5.63 8.02
N LYS A 23 16.03 4.64 8.73
CA LYS A 23 17.47 4.54 9.02
C LYS A 23 18.29 4.20 7.77
N GLU A 24 17.66 3.65 6.74
CA GLU A 24 18.29 3.26 5.46
C GLU A 24 18.09 4.31 4.36
N LEU A 25 17.37 5.39 4.66
CA LEU A 25 17.13 6.51 3.74
C LEU A 25 17.97 7.73 4.11
N PRO A 26 18.24 8.64 3.16
CA PRO A 26 18.92 9.90 3.46
C PRO A 26 18.28 10.62 4.65
N PRO A 27 19.09 11.24 5.54
CA PRO A 27 18.60 11.81 6.82
C PRO A 27 17.44 12.80 6.67
N PHE A 28 17.43 13.60 5.60
CA PHE A 28 16.39 14.58 5.33
C PHE A 28 15.02 13.94 5.03
N CYS A 29 14.97 12.66 4.63
CA CYS A 29 13.71 11.95 4.44
C CYS A 29 12.89 11.90 5.74
N THR A 30 13.54 11.85 6.91
CA THR A 30 12.83 11.86 8.21
C THR A 30 11.97 13.10 8.38
N GLU A 31 12.44 14.25 7.92
CA GLU A 31 11.67 15.50 7.95
C GLU A 31 10.42 15.41 7.08
N TYR A 32 10.56 14.90 5.87
CA TYR A 32 9.43 14.67 4.97
C TYR A 32 8.35 13.80 5.63
N PHE A 33 8.76 12.65 6.16
CA PHE A 33 7.81 11.70 6.78
C PHE A 33 7.11 12.28 8.02
N ARG A 34 7.78 13.14 8.78
CA ARG A 34 7.16 13.92 9.86
C ARG A 34 6.15 14.92 9.30
N GLY A 35 6.51 15.62 8.22
CA GLY A 35 5.65 16.65 7.62
C GLY A 35 4.37 16.12 6.98
N ILE A 36 4.38 14.88 6.48
CA ILE A 36 3.19 14.26 5.87
C ILE A 36 2.35 13.43 6.86
N GLU A 37 2.84 13.21 8.08
CA GLU A 37 2.19 12.38 9.08
C GLU A 37 0.72 12.74 9.34
N PRO A 38 0.35 14.01 9.54
CA PRO A 38 -1.03 14.38 9.88
C PRO A 38 -2.04 14.08 8.76
N ARG A 39 -1.57 13.84 7.52
CA ARG A 39 -2.43 13.68 6.34
C ARG A 39 -2.35 12.29 5.70
N THR A 40 -1.53 11.40 6.26
CA THR A 40 -1.25 10.10 5.65
C THR A 40 -1.35 8.97 6.67
N SER A 41 -1.90 7.82 6.23
CA SER A 41 -1.89 6.62 7.06
C SER A 41 -0.48 6.05 7.20
N THR A 42 -0.22 5.27 8.25
CA THR A 42 1.03 4.55 8.48
C THR A 42 1.40 3.66 7.29
N ARG A 43 0.42 2.96 6.68
CA ARG A 43 0.61 2.14 5.47
C ARG A 43 1.05 2.97 4.27
N THR A 44 0.49 4.16 4.08
CA THR A 44 0.90 5.06 2.99
C THR A 44 2.35 5.51 3.19
N ARG A 45 2.72 5.85 4.41
CA ARG A 45 4.11 6.24 4.72
C ARG A 45 5.11 5.12 4.47
N ILE A 46 4.79 3.87 4.84
CA ILE A 46 5.63 2.70 4.52
C ILE A 46 5.77 2.52 3.01
N ALA A 47 4.67 2.63 2.26
CA ALA A 47 4.71 2.52 0.81
C ALA A 47 5.59 3.61 0.18
N TYR A 48 5.50 4.84 0.68
CA TYR A 48 6.34 5.95 0.22
C TYR A 48 7.81 5.76 0.61
N ALA A 49 8.11 5.25 1.81
CA ALA A 49 9.48 4.94 2.20
C ALA A 49 10.10 3.89 1.29
N TYR A 50 9.35 2.84 0.95
CA TYR A 50 9.79 1.85 -0.03
C TYR A 50 10.01 2.46 -1.43
N ASP A 51 9.10 3.31 -1.88
CA ASP A 51 9.22 3.94 -3.20
C ASP A 51 10.44 4.87 -3.26
N LEU A 52 10.71 5.64 -2.20
CA LEU A 52 11.91 6.48 -2.10
C LEU A 52 13.19 5.64 -2.03
N SER A 53 13.17 4.50 -1.33
CA SER A 53 14.31 3.56 -1.35
C SER A 53 14.64 3.14 -2.78
N VAL A 54 13.63 2.73 -3.56
CA VAL A 54 13.82 2.37 -4.97
C VAL A 54 14.34 3.53 -5.81
N PHE A 55 13.90 4.75 -5.53
CA PHE A 55 14.38 5.94 -6.23
C PHE A 55 15.86 6.24 -5.94
N PHE A 56 16.28 6.19 -4.68
CA PHE A 56 17.70 6.39 -4.33
C PHE A 56 18.57 5.25 -4.85
N ASP A 57 18.05 4.02 -4.93
CA ASP A 57 18.76 2.91 -5.58
C ASP A 57 18.97 3.14 -7.08
N PHE A 58 17.95 3.66 -7.77
CA PHE A 58 18.08 4.04 -9.16
C PHE A 58 19.17 5.10 -9.33
N LEU A 59 19.14 6.17 -8.54
CA LEU A 59 20.16 7.23 -8.64
C LEU A 59 21.57 6.67 -8.44
N LYS A 60 21.75 5.75 -7.49
CA LYS A 60 23.04 5.12 -7.23
C LYS A 60 23.49 4.16 -8.34
N LYS A 61 22.55 3.48 -9.00
CA LYS A 61 22.88 2.44 -10.00
C LYS A 61 23.01 2.99 -11.41
N GLU A 62 22.13 3.89 -11.78
CA GLU A 62 21.93 4.29 -13.18
C GLU A 62 22.36 5.74 -13.45
N ASN A 63 22.32 6.65 -12.45
CA ASN A 63 22.68 8.04 -12.70
C ASN A 63 24.20 8.24 -12.55
N PRO A 64 24.92 8.69 -13.61
CA PRO A 64 26.38 8.80 -13.59
C PRO A 64 26.91 9.77 -12.52
N VAL A 65 26.15 10.80 -12.17
CA VAL A 65 26.55 11.83 -11.18
C VAL A 65 26.57 11.24 -9.77
N PHE A 66 25.63 10.33 -9.47
CA PHE A 66 25.41 9.80 -8.13
C PHE A 66 25.91 8.37 -7.93
N SER A 67 26.46 7.72 -8.96
CA SER A 67 26.88 6.31 -8.95
C SER A 67 27.92 5.93 -7.89
N LYS A 68 28.71 6.91 -7.43
CA LYS A 68 29.74 6.71 -6.38
C LYS A 68 29.29 7.17 -5.00
N MET A 69 28.07 7.71 -4.89
CA MET A 69 27.57 8.28 -3.65
C MET A 69 26.89 7.21 -2.80
N ASP A 70 27.15 7.19 -1.50
CA ASP A 70 26.36 6.35 -0.61
C ASP A 70 24.98 6.98 -0.37
N ARG A 71 23.97 6.13 -0.14
CA ARG A 71 22.59 6.57 0.07
C ARG A 71 22.47 7.59 1.21
N MET A 72 23.27 7.42 2.26
CA MET A 72 23.27 8.31 3.42
C MET A 72 23.93 9.67 3.17
N ASP A 73 24.71 9.79 2.10
CA ASP A 73 25.39 11.03 1.73
C ASP A 73 24.54 11.96 0.85
N PHE A 74 23.38 11.48 0.39
CA PHE A 74 22.46 12.34 -0.33
C PHE A 74 21.99 13.52 0.51
N ARG A 75 21.97 14.70 -0.09
CA ARG A 75 21.51 15.97 0.49
C ARG A 75 20.43 16.60 -0.37
N LEU A 76 19.74 17.59 0.17
CA LEU A 76 18.66 18.28 -0.56
C LEU A 76 19.15 18.96 -1.83
N GLU A 77 20.39 19.49 -1.82
CA GLU A 77 20.98 20.14 -2.98
C GLU A 77 21.14 19.21 -4.19
N HIS A 78 21.27 17.90 -3.94
CA HIS A 78 21.30 16.91 -5.03
C HIS A 78 19.95 16.75 -5.72
N LEU A 79 18.84 17.02 -5.02
CA LEU A 79 17.49 17.00 -5.63
C LEU A 79 17.31 18.16 -6.62
N ASP A 80 17.95 19.30 -6.39
CA ASP A 80 17.93 20.43 -7.29
C ASP A 80 18.75 20.22 -8.58
N GLN A 81 19.65 19.25 -8.58
CA GLN A 81 20.44 18.89 -9.76
C GLN A 81 19.70 17.95 -10.70
N LEU A 82 18.64 17.29 -10.22
CA LEU A 82 17.87 16.38 -11.02
C LEU A 82 16.90 17.11 -11.95
N THR A 83 16.81 16.61 -13.18
CA THR A 83 15.96 17.16 -14.24
C THR A 83 14.72 16.31 -14.47
N VAL A 84 13.83 16.78 -15.32
CA VAL A 84 12.67 15.98 -15.77
C VAL A 84 13.13 14.73 -16.50
N THR A 85 14.21 14.82 -17.28
CA THR A 85 14.79 13.68 -18.02
C THR A 85 15.25 12.58 -17.08
N ASP A 86 15.95 12.92 -15.98
CA ASP A 86 16.36 11.91 -14.98
C ASP A 86 15.15 11.16 -14.38
N LEU A 87 14.03 11.83 -14.21
CA LEU A 87 12.80 11.22 -13.71
C LEU A 87 12.05 10.40 -14.77
N GLU A 88 12.21 10.74 -16.04
CA GLU A 88 11.71 9.94 -17.16
C GLU A 88 12.56 8.67 -17.32
N GLU A 89 13.87 8.72 -17.16
CA GLU A 89 14.76 7.57 -17.06
C GLU A 89 14.39 6.68 -15.86
N TYR A 90 14.08 7.29 -14.71
CA TYR A 90 13.57 6.53 -13.57
C TYR A 90 12.27 5.79 -13.90
N MET A 91 11.34 6.42 -14.64
CA MET A 91 10.12 5.73 -15.08
C MET A 91 10.42 4.55 -16.01
N GLU A 92 11.41 4.68 -16.88
CA GLU A 92 11.85 3.58 -17.75
C GLU A 92 12.47 2.44 -16.93
N TYR A 93 13.38 2.75 -16.04
CA TYR A 93 13.96 1.80 -15.08
C TYR A 93 12.90 1.03 -14.29
N LEU A 94 11.82 1.69 -13.88
CA LEU A 94 10.74 1.05 -13.15
C LEU A 94 9.99 0.00 -13.95
N LYS A 95 9.98 0.04 -15.29
CA LYS A 95 9.30 -0.98 -16.11
C LYS A 95 9.89 -2.36 -15.92
N TYR A 96 11.22 -2.43 -15.81
CA TYR A 96 11.96 -3.66 -15.59
C TYR A 96 13.24 -3.38 -14.81
N ARG A 97 13.41 -4.04 -13.68
CA ARG A 97 14.59 -3.90 -12.83
C ARG A 97 14.83 -5.15 -12.00
N PHE A 98 16.02 -5.28 -11.43
CA PHE A 98 16.32 -6.25 -10.40
C PHE A 98 16.23 -5.60 -9.01
N ASN A 99 15.69 -6.32 -8.03
CA ASN A 99 15.70 -5.89 -6.63
C ASN A 99 17.04 -6.27 -5.95
N GLU A 100 17.19 -5.94 -4.66
CA GLU A 100 18.38 -6.23 -3.86
C GLU A 100 18.69 -7.74 -3.77
N ASN A 101 17.68 -8.60 -3.90
CA ASN A 101 17.80 -10.06 -3.91
C ASN A 101 17.99 -10.64 -5.33
N ASN A 102 18.38 -9.81 -6.28
CA ASN A 102 18.54 -10.18 -7.70
C ASN A 102 17.31 -10.84 -8.33
N LYS A 103 16.12 -10.49 -7.86
CA LYS A 103 14.85 -10.92 -8.46
C LYS A 103 14.32 -9.87 -9.42
N GLU A 104 13.81 -10.34 -10.54
CA GLU A 104 13.15 -9.50 -11.53
C GLU A 104 11.90 -8.82 -10.94
N VAL A 105 11.75 -7.55 -11.21
CA VAL A 105 10.58 -6.73 -10.81
C VAL A 105 10.07 -5.98 -12.02
N ILE A 106 8.86 -6.29 -12.43
CA ILE A 106 8.17 -5.63 -13.53
C ILE A 106 7.04 -4.79 -12.95
N ASN A 107 7.03 -3.50 -13.26
CA ASN A 107 5.90 -2.64 -12.90
C ASN A 107 5.07 -2.31 -14.14
N LYS A 108 3.75 -2.53 -14.04
CA LYS A 108 2.77 -2.00 -14.98
C LYS A 108 2.46 -0.53 -14.66
N GLU A 109 1.69 0.12 -15.51
CA GLU A 109 1.38 1.57 -15.46
C GLU A 109 0.92 2.03 -14.06
N ARG A 110 0.04 1.29 -13.40
CA ARG A 110 -0.44 1.61 -12.03
C ARG A 110 0.68 1.59 -10.99
N GLY A 111 1.62 0.64 -11.12
CA GLY A 111 2.77 0.54 -10.23
C GLY A 111 3.76 1.69 -10.41
N ILE A 112 4.00 2.09 -11.67
CA ILE A 112 4.83 3.25 -12.02
C ILE A 112 4.16 4.53 -11.52
N MET A 113 2.88 4.72 -11.84
CA MET A 113 2.11 5.89 -11.37
C MET A 113 2.18 6.08 -9.86
N ARG A 114 2.02 5.00 -9.08
CA ARG A 114 2.10 5.07 -7.62
C ARG A 114 3.46 5.55 -7.15
N LYS A 115 4.55 5.02 -7.73
CA LYS A 115 5.93 5.41 -7.38
C LYS A 115 6.23 6.86 -7.75
N ILE A 116 5.80 7.30 -8.92
CA ILE A 116 5.96 8.72 -9.33
C ILE A 116 5.08 9.63 -8.45
N SER A 117 3.90 9.19 -8.04
CA SER A 117 3.06 9.97 -7.12
C SER A 117 3.69 10.15 -5.74
N SER A 118 4.39 9.14 -5.22
CA SER A 118 5.14 9.28 -3.97
C SER A 118 6.31 10.26 -4.13
N LEU A 119 7.01 10.22 -5.27
CA LEU A 119 8.09 11.14 -5.60
C LEU A 119 7.57 12.58 -5.78
N LYS A 120 6.43 12.76 -6.46
CA LYS A 120 5.76 14.08 -6.55
C LYS A 120 5.41 14.64 -5.16
N SER A 121 4.89 13.80 -4.27
CA SER A 121 4.60 14.20 -2.88
C SER A 121 5.87 14.64 -2.15
N PHE A 122 6.97 13.92 -2.35
CA PHE A 122 8.27 14.20 -1.75
C PHE A 122 8.85 15.54 -2.22
N TYR A 123 8.94 15.76 -3.52
CA TYR A 123 9.40 17.02 -4.10
C TYR A 123 8.49 18.19 -3.72
N ASN A 124 7.17 18.02 -3.79
CA ASN A 124 6.21 19.05 -3.39
C ASN A 124 6.36 19.47 -1.92
N TYR A 125 6.70 18.54 -1.03
CA TYR A 125 6.96 18.87 0.36
C TYR A 125 8.14 19.84 0.48
N PHE A 126 9.31 19.46 -0.03
CA PHE A 126 10.52 20.27 0.10
C PHE A 126 10.45 21.57 -0.69
N PHE A 127 9.82 21.58 -1.84
CA PHE A 127 9.59 22.79 -2.62
C PHE A 127 8.69 23.77 -1.88
N ARG A 128 7.60 23.29 -1.26
CA ARG A 128 6.68 24.13 -0.48
C ARG A 128 7.31 24.74 0.78
N VAL A 129 8.25 24.03 1.41
CA VAL A 129 8.98 24.55 2.58
C VAL A 129 10.29 25.26 2.17
N GLU A 130 10.43 25.59 0.89
CA GLU A 130 11.54 26.37 0.31
C GLU A 130 12.94 25.80 0.56
N LYS A 131 13.03 24.46 0.72
CA LYS A 131 14.30 23.76 0.93
C LYS A 131 14.96 23.27 -0.36
N ILE A 132 14.22 23.25 -1.46
CA ILE A 132 14.71 23.03 -2.82
C ILE A 132 14.18 24.14 -3.73
N LYS A 133 14.93 24.44 -4.77
CA LYS A 133 14.63 25.53 -5.70
C LYS A 133 13.79 25.07 -6.89
N THR A 134 13.90 23.80 -7.25
CA THR A 134 13.26 23.19 -8.41
C THR A 134 12.34 22.02 -8.03
N ASN A 135 11.33 21.77 -8.86
CA ASN A 135 10.45 20.60 -8.69
C ASN A 135 10.22 19.92 -10.05
N PRO A 136 11.20 19.17 -10.53
CA PRO A 136 11.08 18.45 -11.80
C PRO A 136 9.97 17.39 -11.74
N ALA A 137 9.69 16.83 -10.58
CA ALA A 137 8.65 15.80 -10.42
C ALA A 137 7.24 16.33 -10.77
N ALA A 138 6.97 17.62 -10.56
CA ALA A 138 5.69 18.21 -10.95
C ALA A 138 5.45 18.16 -12.47
N LEU A 139 6.50 18.25 -13.25
CA LEU A 139 6.46 18.33 -14.72
C LEU A 139 6.38 16.94 -15.39
N VAL A 140 6.74 15.87 -14.67
CA VAL A 140 6.70 14.52 -15.22
C VAL A 140 5.27 14.11 -15.59
N ARG A 141 5.09 13.63 -16.82
CA ARG A 141 3.81 13.10 -17.29
C ARG A 141 3.64 11.66 -16.85
N LEU A 142 2.50 11.37 -16.22
CA LEU A 142 2.17 10.02 -15.78
C LEU A 142 1.72 9.15 -16.98
N PRO A 143 1.99 7.83 -16.94
CA PRO A 143 1.48 6.90 -17.92
C PRO A 143 -0.05 6.95 -17.97
N LYS A 144 -0.62 6.77 -19.16
CA LYS A 144 -2.07 6.57 -19.30
C LYS A 144 -2.46 5.24 -18.69
N LEU A 145 -3.52 5.23 -17.89
CA LEU A 145 -4.11 3.99 -17.40
C LEU A 145 -5.04 3.42 -18.46
N HIS A 146 -4.92 2.14 -18.70
CA HIS A 146 -5.94 1.39 -19.43
C HIS A 146 -6.95 0.84 -18.42
N ASP A 147 -8.22 1.13 -18.65
CA ASP A 147 -9.29 0.56 -17.86
C ASP A 147 -9.35 -0.96 -18.12
N LYS A 148 -9.41 -1.71 -17.03
CA LYS A 148 -9.69 -3.12 -17.08
C LYS A 148 -11.15 -3.35 -16.82
N GLU A 149 -11.76 -4.22 -17.61
CA GLU A 149 -13.09 -4.72 -17.31
C GLU A 149 -13.12 -5.31 -15.90
N ILE A 150 -14.10 -4.89 -15.12
CA ILE A 150 -14.32 -5.41 -13.77
C ILE A 150 -15.22 -6.63 -13.92
N ILE A 151 -14.63 -7.81 -13.80
CA ILE A 151 -15.39 -9.06 -13.72
C ILE A 151 -16.16 -9.04 -12.40
N ARG A 152 -17.47 -9.22 -12.48
CA ARG A 152 -18.38 -9.28 -11.32
C ARG A 152 -19.07 -10.65 -11.37
N LEU A 153 -19.27 -11.23 -10.20
CA LEU A 153 -20.12 -12.39 -10.07
C LEU A 153 -21.58 -11.92 -10.18
N ASP A 154 -22.39 -12.68 -10.89
CA ASP A 154 -23.83 -12.51 -10.88
C ASP A 154 -24.48 -13.21 -9.67
N ILE A 155 -25.79 -13.10 -9.54
CA ILE A 155 -26.52 -13.63 -8.37
C ILE A 155 -26.40 -15.16 -8.30
N ASP A 156 -26.46 -15.83 -9.43
CA ASP A 156 -26.42 -17.29 -9.50
C ASP A 156 -24.99 -17.79 -9.18
N GLU A 157 -23.96 -17.11 -9.69
CA GLU A 157 -22.56 -17.40 -9.37
C GLU A 157 -22.26 -17.19 -7.88
N VAL A 158 -22.85 -16.16 -7.25
CA VAL A 158 -22.72 -15.93 -5.80
C VAL A 158 -23.40 -17.07 -5.01
N ALA A 159 -24.58 -17.51 -5.43
CA ALA A 159 -25.28 -18.63 -4.80
C ALA A 159 -24.44 -19.92 -4.91
N MET A 160 -23.95 -20.27 -6.10
CA MET A 160 -23.09 -21.43 -6.32
C MET A 160 -21.82 -21.38 -5.48
N LEU A 161 -21.19 -20.19 -5.34
CA LEU A 161 -20.01 -20.00 -4.50
C LEU A 161 -20.32 -20.30 -3.03
N LEU A 162 -21.43 -19.81 -2.51
CA LEU A 162 -21.81 -20.02 -1.11
C LEU A 162 -22.17 -21.49 -0.84
N ASP A 163 -22.87 -22.14 -1.77
CA ASP A 163 -23.21 -23.56 -1.71
C ASP A 163 -21.94 -24.42 -1.68
N GLU A 164 -20.96 -24.12 -2.55
CA GLU A 164 -19.68 -24.86 -2.57
C GLU A 164 -18.90 -24.68 -1.27
N VAL A 165 -18.91 -23.47 -0.69
CA VAL A 165 -18.25 -23.19 0.60
C VAL A 165 -18.95 -23.93 1.75
N GLU A 166 -20.25 -24.15 1.69
CA GLU A 166 -21.00 -24.89 2.70
C GLU A 166 -20.84 -26.40 2.55
N GLN A 167 -20.93 -26.93 1.34
CA GLN A 167 -21.01 -28.34 1.05
C GLN A 167 -19.66 -28.98 0.72
N GLY A 168 -18.79 -28.27 -0.01
CA GLY A 168 -17.47 -28.72 -0.39
C GLY A 168 -17.47 -29.92 -1.35
N GLU A 169 -18.46 -29.96 -2.28
CA GLU A 169 -18.67 -31.11 -3.17
C GLU A 169 -17.51 -31.35 -4.12
N SER A 170 -16.89 -30.28 -4.63
CA SER A 170 -15.77 -30.35 -5.56
C SER A 170 -14.41 -30.60 -4.89
N LEU A 171 -14.37 -30.69 -3.54
CA LEU A 171 -13.13 -30.85 -2.79
C LEU A 171 -12.63 -32.30 -2.77
N THR A 172 -11.32 -32.46 -2.84
CA THR A 172 -10.65 -33.76 -2.59
C THR A 172 -10.77 -34.18 -1.12
N ASP A 173 -10.64 -35.48 -0.81
CA ASP A 173 -10.76 -35.98 0.57
C ASP A 173 -9.80 -35.29 1.55
N ARG A 174 -8.60 -34.94 1.08
CA ARG A 174 -7.64 -34.19 1.91
C ARG A 174 -8.11 -32.76 2.18
N GLN A 175 -8.74 -32.11 1.24
CA GLN A 175 -9.29 -30.76 1.40
C GLN A 175 -10.55 -30.78 2.27
N LYS A 176 -11.39 -31.81 2.19
CA LYS A 176 -12.59 -32.00 3.03
C LYS A 176 -12.25 -31.98 4.52
N ALA A 177 -11.16 -32.62 4.93
CA ALA A 177 -10.73 -32.62 6.32
C ALA A 177 -10.40 -31.21 6.87
N TYR A 178 -9.93 -30.30 6.02
CA TYR A 178 -9.74 -28.88 6.35
C TYR A 178 -11.05 -28.10 6.28
N HIS A 179 -11.81 -28.34 5.25
CA HIS A 179 -13.10 -27.70 5.02
C HIS A 179 -14.04 -27.90 6.21
N ASP A 180 -14.19 -29.12 6.74
CA ASP A 180 -15.03 -29.43 7.89
C ASP A 180 -14.70 -28.61 9.16
N ARG A 181 -13.46 -28.17 9.28
CA ARG A 181 -13.00 -27.32 10.40
C ARG A 181 -13.25 -25.83 10.17
N THR A 182 -13.29 -25.39 8.92
CA THR A 182 -13.27 -23.97 8.57
C THR A 182 -14.55 -23.50 7.91
N LYS A 183 -15.38 -24.38 7.37
CA LYS A 183 -16.56 -24.05 6.57
C LYS A 183 -17.50 -23.03 7.21
N VAL A 184 -17.79 -23.17 8.49
CA VAL A 184 -18.69 -22.24 9.21
C VAL A 184 -18.10 -20.83 9.25
N ARG A 185 -16.79 -20.73 9.53
CA ARG A 185 -16.08 -19.44 9.52
C ARG A 185 -16.04 -18.85 8.11
N ASP A 186 -15.72 -19.68 7.12
CA ASP A 186 -15.49 -19.22 5.75
C ASP A 186 -16.83 -18.81 5.12
N LEU A 187 -17.90 -19.54 5.38
CA LEU A 187 -19.28 -19.18 4.99
C LEU A 187 -19.71 -17.87 5.65
N ALA A 188 -19.50 -17.72 6.96
CA ALA A 188 -19.84 -16.49 7.68
C ALA A 188 -19.08 -15.27 7.13
N LEU A 189 -17.78 -15.42 6.83
CA LEU A 189 -16.96 -14.36 6.25
C LEU A 189 -17.47 -13.94 4.86
N LEU A 190 -17.74 -14.91 3.98
CA LEU A 190 -18.20 -14.62 2.62
C LEU A 190 -19.61 -14.02 2.63
N THR A 191 -20.52 -14.58 3.41
CA THR A 191 -21.88 -14.04 3.56
C THR A 191 -21.84 -12.59 4.08
N LEU A 192 -20.98 -12.31 5.07
CA LEU A 192 -20.83 -10.97 5.60
C LEU A 192 -20.28 -10.00 4.53
N LEU A 193 -19.23 -10.40 3.81
CA LEU A 193 -18.62 -9.55 2.78
C LEU A 193 -19.57 -9.29 1.59
N LEU A 194 -20.27 -10.33 1.13
CA LEU A 194 -21.20 -10.26 0.00
C LEU A 194 -22.48 -9.50 0.38
N GLY A 195 -23.03 -9.74 1.58
CA GLY A 195 -24.26 -9.12 2.03
C GLY A 195 -24.11 -7.65 2.43
N THR A 196 -22.94 -7.23 2.89
CA THR A 196 -22.73 -5.86 3.40
C THR A 196 -21.82 -4.99 2.52
N GLY A 197 -21.02 -5.59 1.66
CA GLY A 197 -20.02 -4.88 0.85
C GLY A 197 -18.89 -4.23 1.66
N ILE A 198 -18.68 -4.63 2.91
CA ILE A 198 -17.58 -4.12 3.73
C ILE A 198 -16.23 -4.59 3.19
N ARG A 199 -15.17 -3.83 3.47
CA ARG A 199 -13.83 -4.22 3.05
C ARG A 199 -13.28 -5.36 3.91
N VAL A 200 -12.46 -6.23 3.32
CA VAL A 200 -11.79 -7.30 4.06
C VAL A 200 -11.06 -6.78 5.32
N SER A 201 -10.42 -5.62 5.24
CA SER A 201 -9.73 -5.01 6.40
C SER A 201 -10.71 -4.53 7.50
N GLU A 202 -11.91 -4.16 7.13
CA GLU A 202 -12.98 -3.78 8.06
C GLU A 202 -13.54 -5.05 8.73
N CYS A 203 -13.78 -6.10 7.95
CA CYS A 203 -14.22 -7.39 8.46
C CYS A 203 -13.23 -8.02 9.47
N VAL A 204 -11.94 -8.07 9.13
CA VAL A 204 -10.89 -8.64 10.02
C VAL A 204 -10.73 -7.84 11.31
N GLY A 205 -11.08 -6.57 11.31
CA GLY A 205 -11.00 -5.69 12.49
C GLY A 205 -12.22 -5.72 13.40
N LEU A 206 -13.26 -6.50 13.07
CA LEU A 206 -14.48 -6.58 13.88
C LEU A 206 -14.24 -7.31 15.20
N ASN A 207 -14.84 -6.78 16.25
CA ASN A 207 -14.99 -7.47 17.53
C ASN A 207 -16.47 -7.89 17.72
N ILE A 208 -16.72 -8.84 18.58
CA ILE A 208 -18.09 -9.26 18.91
C ILE A 208 -18.94 -8.09 19.41
N SER A 209 -18.33 -7.14 20.13
CA SER A 209 -18.97 -5.92 20.63
C SER A 209 -19.39 -4.94 19.54
N ASP A 210 -18.91 -5.11 18.30
CA ASP A 210 -19.28 -4.26 17.16
C ASP A 210 -20.55 -4.76 16.45
N ILE A 211 -21.06 -5.93 16.87
CA ILE A 211 -22.25 -6.56 16.29
C ILE A 211 -23.43 -6.35 17.22
N ASP A 212 -24.47 -5.70 16.72
CA ASP A 212 -25.77 -5.58 17.40
C ASP A 212 -26.67 -6.75 16.98
N PHE A 213 -26.62 -7.83 17.72
CA PHE A 213 -27.44 -9.02 17.47
C PHE A 213 -28.94 -8.77 17.69
N LYS A 214 -29.32 -7.71 18.40
CA LYS A 214 -30.72 -7.41 18.70
C LYS A 214 -31.41 -6.66 17.55
N ASN A 215 -30.71 -5.70 16.97
CA ASN A 215 -31.26 -4.86 15.91
C ASN A 215 -30.69 -5.19 14.52
N GLY A 216 -29.75 -6.14 14.42
CA GLY A 216 -29.20 -6.59 13.15
C GLY A 216 -28.23 -5.60 12.51
N GLY A 217 -27.39 -4.90 13.29
CA GLY A 217 -26.43 -3.93 12.76
C GLY A 217 -24.98 -4.26 13.08
N ILE A 218 -24.05 -3.82 12.23
CA ILE A 218 -22.62 -3.98 12.45
C ILE A 218 -21.95 -2.61 12.38
N ARG A 219 -21.26 -2.26 13.46
CA ARG A 219 -20.50 -1.01 13.56
C ARG A 219 -19.11 -1.18 12.93
N ILE A 220 -18.80 -0.36 11.95
CA ILE A 220 -17.58 -0.45 11.15
C ILE A 220 -16.79 0.85 11.24
N TYR A 221 -15.48 0.72 11.49
CA TYR A 221 -14.53 1.83 11.43
C TYR A 221 -13.90 1.93 10.04
N ARG A 222 -14.34 2.91 9.26
CA ARG A 222 -13.82 3.15 7.90
C ARG A 222 -12.54 3.96 7.91
N LYS A 223 -11.82 3.88 6.78
CA LYS A 223 -10.63 4.71 6.54
C LYS A 223 -10.96 6.20 6.77
N GLY A 224 -10.13 6.87 7.58
CA GLY A 224 -10.33 8.29 7.96
C GLY A 224 -11.12 8.48 9.25
N GLY A 225 -11.32 7.42 10.04
CA GLY A 225 -11.95 7.51 11.37
C GLY A 225 -13.47 7.66 11.35
N LYS A 226 -14.12 7.42 10.19
CA LYS A 226 -15.59 7.42 10.10
C LYS A 226 -16.15 6.12 10.64
N GLU A 227 -17.05 6.23 11.60
CA GLU A 227 -17.87 5.14 12.10
C GLU A 227 -19.17 5.07 11.30
N VAL A 228 -19.54 3.87 10.87
CA VAL A 228 -20.75 3.62 10.07
C VAL A 228 -21.37 2.32 10.58
N THR A 229 -22.69 2.28 10.73
CA THR A 229 -23.45 1.05 10.96
C THR A 229 -24.03 0.56 9.62
N VAL A 230 -23.82 -0.71 9.34
CA VAL A 230 -24.36 -1.41 8.16
C VAL A 230 -25.25 -2.55 8.62
#